data_6153663785f379767c73867cb3af42a2
#
_entry.id   6153663785f379767c73867cb3af42a2
#
_cell.length_a   1.000
_cell.length_b   1.000
_cell.length_c   1.000
_cell.angle_alpha   90.00
_cell.angle_beta   90.00
_cell.angle_gamma   90.00
#
_symmetry.space_group_name_H-M   'P 1'
#
loop_
_entity.id
_entity.type
_entity.pdbx_description
1 polymer ?
#
loop_
_entity_poly.entity_id
_entity_poly.type
_entity_poly.pdbx_seq_one_letter_code
_entity_poly.pdbx_strand_id
1 'polypeptide(L)'
;MPTNANGTYSETEQEVVYVYERSNAAPVTVKYEDKEGNQLSAPTILNGKVGLPYESEAKAINGWYVSQTPTNANGTYSENEQEVIYVYERSDAAPVTVKYEDTEGNQLSAPTVLSGKIGLPYESEAKAIPGWFVAQTPSNATGTFSETAQEVIYVYERSDAAPVTVKYEDTEGNQLSAPTVLSGKIGLPYTREAKAINGWYVSQTPTNANGTYSETVQEVVYVYERSDA
;
A
#
# COMPACT_ATOMS: atom_id res chain seq x y z
N MET A 1 25.07 48.53 -43.07
CA MET A 1 25.00 49.93 -43.51
C MET A 1 24.57 49.96 -44.91
N PRO A 2 23.70 50.93 -45.36
CA PRO A 2 23.35 51.11 -46.76
C PRO A 2 24.57 51.56 -47.51
N THR A 3 24.67 51.11 -48.78
CA THR A 3 25.82 51.43 -49.68
C THR A 3 25.87 52.88 -50.07
N ASN A 4 24.73 53.57 -49.92
CA ASN A 4 24.58 55.00 -50.22
C ASN A 4 24.46 55.89 -48.97
N ALA A 5 24.94 55.41 -47.81
CA ALA A 5 24.92 56.19 -46.53
C ALA A 5 25.74 57.49 -46.63
N ASN A 6 26.75 57.50 -47.54
CA ASN A 6 27.50 58.67 -47.90
C ASN A 6 27.33 58.88 -49.40
N GLY A 7 26.98 60.09 -49.82
CA GLY A 7 26.76 60.42 -51.21
C GLY A 7 26.79 61.92 -51.46
N THR A 8 26.55 62.31 -52.69
CA THR A 8 26.40 63.73 -53.06
C THR A 8 24.97 64.04 -53.44
N TYR A 9 24.49 65.23 -53.13
CA TYR A 9 23.15 65.64 -53.52
C TYR A 9 23.02 65.68 -55.04
N SER A 10 21.89 65.24 -55.57
CA SER A 10 21.51 65.28 -56.96
C SER A 10 20.21 66.06 -57.12
N GLU A 11 19.85 66.38 -58.40
CA GLU A 11 18.56 67.02 -58.77
C GLU A 11 17.37 66.08 -58.62
N THR A 12 17.61 64.77 -58.47
CA THR A 12 16.55 63.71 -58.23
C THR A 12 16.50 63.33 -56.76
N GLU A 13 15.28 62.98 -56.30
CA GLU A 13 15.05 62.46 -54.98
C GLU A 13 15.90 61.22 -54.72
N GLN A 14 16.54 61.16 -53.58
CA GLN A 14 17.40 60.05 -53.12
C GLN A 14 16.90 59.52 -51.83
N GLU A 15 16.82 58.17 -51.66
CA GLU A 15 16.44 57.50 -50.43
C GLU A 15 17.63 56.73 -49.86
N VAL A 16 17.83 56.87 -48.54
CA VAL A 16 18.80 56.13 -47.78
C VAL A 16 18.03 55.26 -46.74
N VAL A 17 18.06 53.96 -46.95
CA VAL A 17 17.30 53.01 -46.08
C VAL A 17 18.23 52.28 -45.18
N TYR A 18 18.06 52.51 -43.87
CA TYR A 18 18.71 51.73 -42.83
C TYR A 18 17.79 50.55 -42.42
N VAL A 19 18.28 49.35 -42.63
CA VAL A 19 17.58 48.13 -42.20
C VAL A 19 18.08 47.72 -40.82
N TYR A 20 17.15 47.56 -39.90
CA TYR A 20 17.42 47.12 -38.55
C TYR A 20 16.85 45.74 -38.32
N GLU A 21 17.58 44.87 -37.62
CA GLU A 21 17.12 43.60 -37.12
C GLU A 21 16.97 43.65 -35.60
N ARG A 22 16.01 42.88 -35.06
CA ARG A 22 15.85 42.77 -33.62
C ARG A 22 17.05 42.07 -33.02
N SER A 23 17.54 42.57 -31.90
CA SER A 23 18.62 41.96 -31.11
C SER A 23 18.17 40.60 -30.54
N ASN A 24 19.12 39.70 -30.33
CA ASN A 24 18.87 38.49 -29.54
C ASN A 24 18.48 38.88 -28.12
N ALA A 25 17.50 38.21 -27.56
CA ALA A 25 17.08 38.35 -26.19
C ALA A 25 17.98 37.53 -25.27
N ALA A 26 17.97 37.85 -23.97
CA ALA A 26 18.41 36.93 -22.98
C ALA A 26 17.50 35.70 -22.93
N PRO A 27 17.99 34.51 -22.55
CA PRO A 27 17.20 33.29 -22.52
C PRO A 27 16.08 33.34 -21.47
N VAL A 28 14.98 32.64 -21.76
CA VAL A 28 13.96 32.34 -20.79
C VAL A 28 14.18 30.89 -20.32
N THR A 29 14.44 30.73 -19.02
CA THR A 29 14.65 29.41 -18.40
C THR A 29 13.34 28.88 -17.82
N VAL A 30 12.81 27.80 -18.38
CA VAL A 30 11.60 27.14 -17.89
C VAL A 30 12.00 26.01 -16.94
N LYS A 31 11.62 26.11 -15.67
CA LYS A 31 11.93 25.15 -14.61
C LYS A 31 10.72 24.33 -14.23
N TYR A 32 10.95 23.11 -13.77
CA TYR A 32 9.96 22.12 -13.35
C TYR A 32 10.34 21.63 -11.97
N GLU A 33 9.67 22.13 -10.94
CA GLU A 33 10.08 21.98 -9.55
C GLU A 33 8.91 21.50 -8.69
N ASP A 34 9.20 20.86 -7.55
CA ASP A 34 8.20 20.61 -6.52
C ASP A 34 7.98 21.87 -5.65
N LYS A 35 7.10 21.79 -4.67
CA LYS A 35 6.81 22.90 -3.74
C LYS A 35 8.01 23.34 -2.89
N GLU A 36 8.95 22.42 -2.68
CA GLU A 36 10.18 22.66 -1.93
C GLU A 36 11.31 23.23 -2.80
N GLY A 37 11.06 23.37 -4.13
CA GLY A 37 12.02 23.88 -5.09
C GLY A 37 13.01 22.83 -5.61
N ASN A 38 12.73 21.54 -5.39
CA ASN A 38 13.57 20.49 -5.95
C ASN A 38 13.25 20.30 -7.44
N GLN A 39 14.30 20.25 -8.25
CA GLN A 39 14.16 20.02 -9.70
C GLN A 39 13.65 18.61 -10.00
N LEU A 40 12.56 18.53 -10.73
CA LEU A 40 11.94 17.25 -11.17
C LEU A 40 12.32 16.84 -12.59
N SER A 41 12.64 17.81 -13.43
CA SER A 41 13.07 17.58 -14.81
C SER A 41 14.08 18.64 -15.24
N ALA A 42 14.92 18.32 -16.22
CA ALA A 42 15.84 19.28 -16.79
C ALA A 42 15.09 20.53 -17.32
N PRO A 43 15.60 21.73 -17.05
CA PRO A 43 14.99 22.97 -17.52
C PRO A 43 14.96 23.03 -19.05
N THR A 44 14.02 23.78 -19.56
CA THR A 44 13.93 24.11 -21.01
C THR A 44 14.39 25.53 -21.20
N ILE A 45 15.28 25.75 -22.16
CA ILE A 45 15.77 27.09 -22.53
C ILE A 45 15.07 27.56 -23.81
N LEU A 46 14.38 28.68 -23.69
CA LEU A 46 13.75 29.34 -24.82
C LEU A 46 14.61 30.52 -25.31
N ASN A 47 14.85 30.58 -26.59
CA ASN A 47 15.64 31.65 -27.20
C ASN A 47 14.82 32.39 -28.25
N GLY A 48 14.99 33.71 -28.32
CA GLY A 48 14.25 34.54 -29.24
C GLY A 48 14.88 35.91 -29.49
N LYS A 49 14.09 36.80 -30.05
CA LYS A 49 14.48 38.20 -30.30
C LYS A 49 13.71 39.10 -29.32
N VAL A 50 14.37 40.17 -28.86
CA VAL A 50 13.75 41.17 -27.97
C VAL A 50 12.43 41.67 -28.52
N GLY A 51 11.38 41.68 -27.70
CA GLY A 51 10.05 42.14 -28.04
C GLY A 51 9.18 41.14 -28.81
N LEU A 52 9.66 39.91 -29.10
CA LEU A 52 8.82 38.85 -29.65
C LEU A 52 8.18 38.02 -28.51
N PRO A 53 7.02 37.43 -28.73
CA PRO A 53 6.38 36.59 -27.74
C PRO A 53 7.13 35.27 -27.52
N TYR A 54 7.07 34.71 -26.29
CA TYR A 54 7.40 33.34 -26.02
C TYR A 54 6.21 32.63 -25.37
N GLU A 55 6.17 31.33 -25.55
CA GLU A 55 5.22 30.42 -24.89
C GLU A 55 5.99 29.25 -24.29
N SER A 56 5.63 28.88 -23.10
CA SER A 56 6.17 27.71 -22.40
C SER A 56 5.06 26.73 -22.04
N GLU A 57 5.41 25.47 -21.95
CA GLU A 57 4.48 24.41 -21.58
C GLU A 57 5.00 23.59 -20.40
N ALA A 58 4.07 23.08 -19.58
CA ALA A 58 4.37 22.12 -18.56
C ALA A 58 4.81 20.79 -19.17
N LYS A 59 5.75 20.09 -18.53
CA LYS A 59 6.12 18.72 -18.90
C LYS A 59 5.25 17.70 -18.20
N ALA A 60 4.89 16.62 -18.88
CA ALA A 60 4.37 15.43 -18.26
C ALA A 60 5.51 14.75 -17.47
N ILE A 61 5.37 14.65 -16.16
CA ILE A 61 6.33 14.02 -15.25
C ILE A 61 5.60 12.90 -14.52
N ASN A 62 6.06 11.66 -14.69
CA ASN A 62 5.40 10.48 -14.15
C ASN A 62 5.25 10.55 -12.62
N GLY A 63 4.04 10.31 -12.11
CA GLY A 63 3.73 10.41 -10.70
C GLY A 63 3.54 11.83 -10.15
N TRP A 64 3.54 12.85 -11.02
CA TRP A 64 3.37 14.24 -10.64
C TRP A 64 2.32 14.94 -11.52
N TYR A 65 1.65 15.92 -10.96
CA TYR A 65 0.75 16.82 -11.71
C TYR A 65 1.12 18.27 -11.44
N VAL A 66 0.79 19.14 -12.38
CA VAL A 66 1.02 20.59 -12.22
C VAL A 66 0.03 21.13 -11.21
N SER A 67 0.51 21.53 -10.05
CA SER A 67 -0.31 22.15 -9.00
C SER A 67 -0.44 23.66 -9.16
N GLN A 68 0.58 24.28 -9.80
CA GLN A 68 0.56 25.70 -10.07
C GLN A 68 1.19 26.01 -11.43
N THR A 69 0.36 26.58 -12.32
CA THR A 69 0.84 27.15 -13.60
C THR A 69 1.33 28.56 -13.37
N PRO A 70 2.55 28.92 -13.85
CA PRO A 70 3.07 30.27 -13.67
C PRO A 70 2.28 31.31 -14.48
N THR A 71 2.11 32.49 -13.91
CA THR A 71 1.40 33.60 -14.59
C THR A 71 2.14 34.13 -15.82
N ASN A 72 3.46 33.88 -15.86
CA ASN A 72 4.33 34.25 -16.99
C ASN A 72 4.69 33.05 -17.89
N ALA A 73 3.81 32.01 -17.93
CA ALA A 73 3.98 30.90 -18.89
C ALA A 73 4.11 31.40 -20.33
N ASN A 74 3.40 32.49 -20.65
CA ASN A 74 3.50 33.24 -21.89
C ASN A 74 3.96 34.64 -21.58
N GLY A 75 4.86 35.17 -22.40
CA GLY A 75 5.42 36.50 -22.18
C GLY A 75 6.12 37.04 -23.40
N THR A 76 6.96 38.03 -23.18
CA THR A 76 7.75 38.70 -24.24
C THR A 76 9.23 38.62 -23.89
N TYR A 77 10.04 38.18 -24.84
CA TYR A 77 11.50 38.16 -24.70
C TYR A 77 12.05 39.54 -24.38
N SER A 78 12.97 39.63 -23.46
CA SER A 78 13.61 40.86 -22.99
C SER A 78 15.14 40.78 -23.08
N GLU A 79 15.80 41.88 -22.77
CA GLU A 79 17.26 41.92 -22.64
C GLU A 79 17.77 41.25 -21.36
N ASN A 80 16.89 41.07 -20.35
CA ASN A 80 17.20 40.44 -19.08
C ASN A 80 16.75 38.96 -19.07
N GLU A 81 17.48 38.12 -18.35
CA GLU A 81 17.12 36.73 -18.09
C GLU A 81 15.76 36.66 -17.40
N GLN A 82 14.95 35.69 -17.82
CA GLN A 82 13.62 35.44 -17.27
C GLN A 82 13.50 33.97 -16.84
N GLU A 83 12.75 33.73 -15.77
CA GLU A 83 12.42 32.39 -15.31
C GLU A 83 10.92 32.15 -15.35
N VAL A 84 10.54 30.94 -15.77
CA VAL A 84 9.18 30.42 -15.73
C VAL A 84 9.21 29.14 -14.90
N ILE A 85 8.46 29.09 -13.79
CA ILE A 85 8.51 27.96 -12.86
C ILE A 85 7.16 27.28 -12.80
N TYR A 86 7.09 26.04 -13.32
CA TYR A 86 5.96 25.14 -13.12
C TYR A 86 6.14 24.39 -11.81
N VAL A 87 5.17 24.50 -10.89
CA VAL A 87 5.20 23.80 -9.61
C VAL A 87 4.34 22.55 -9.69
N TYR A 88 4.88 21.44 -9.21
CA TYR A 88 4.26 20.12 -9.24
C TYR A 88 4.02 19.57 -7.84
N GLU A 89 3.02 18.72 -7.75
CA GLU A 89 2.74 17.88 -6.61
C GLU A 89 2.65 16.41 -7.01
N ARG A 90 2.97 15.50 -6.07
CA ARG A 90 2.80 14.07 -6.30
C ARG A 90 1.33 13.71 -6.50
N SER A 91 1.05 12.91 -7.51
CA SER A 91 -0.29 12.37 -7.76
C SER A 91 -0.69 11.37 -6.67
N ASP A 92 -2.00 11.24 -6.44
CA ASP A 92 -2.52 10.17 -5.60
C ASP A 92 -2.22 8.82 -6.23
N ALA A 93 -1.82 7.88 -5.39
CA ALA A 93 -1.56 6.52 -5.82
C ALA A 93 -2.85 5.69 -5.87
N ALA A 94 -2.81 4.61 -6.62
CA ALA A 94 -3.80 3.56 -6.47
C ALA A 94 -3.68 2.92 -5.07
N PRO A 95 -4.78 2.41 -4.50
CA PRO A 95 -4.78 1.87 -3.15
C PRO A 95 -3.92 0.59 -3.03
N VAL A 96 -3.38 0.38 -1.83
CA VAL A 96 -2.81 -0.91 -1.41
C VAL A 96 -3.83 -1.59 -0.50
N THR A 97 -4.33 -2.75 -0.91
CA THR A 97 -5.31 -3.52 -0.14
C THR A 97 -4.59 -4.61 0.65
N VAL A 98 -4.65 -4.52 1.98
CA VAL A 98 -4.08 -5.52 2.90
C VAL A 98 -5.16 -6.52 3.27
N LYS A 99 -4.95 -7.80 2.93
CA LYS A 99 -5.86 -8.92 3.18
C LYS A 99 -5.33 -9.81 4.29
N TYR A 100 -6.23 -10.47 4.99
CA TYR A 100 -5.98 -11.39 6.10
C TYR A 100 -6.73 -12.67 5.81
N GLU A 101 -6.04 -13.69 5.32
CA GLU A 101 -6.62 -14.92 4.76
C GLU A 101 -6.02 -16.15 5.43
N ASP A 102 -6.75 -17.26 5.43
CA ASP A 102 -6.17 -18.56 5.79
C ASP A 102 -5.39 -19.17 4.61
N THR A 103 -4.82 -20.35 4.82
CA THR A 103 -4.05 -21.08 3.79
C THR A 103 -4.90 -21.52 2.60
N GLU A 104 -6.23 -21.47 2.71
CA GLU A 104 -7.19 -21.81 1.66
C GLU A 104 -7.71 -20.56 0.94
N GLY A 105 -7.28 -19.35 1.37
CA GLY A 105 -7.71 -18.08 0.81
C GLY A 105 -9.04 -17.56 1.37
N ASN A 106 -9.55 -18.13 2.46
CA ASN A 106 -10.75 -17.62 3.10
C ASN A 106 -10.41 -16.36 3.93
N GLN A 107 -11.21 -15.32 3.76
CA GLN A 107 -11.04 -14.07 4.50
C GLN A 107 -11.35 -14.27 5.99
N LEU A 108 -10.40 -13.93 6.85
CA LEU A 108 -10.52 -14.01 8.31
C LEU A 108 -10.88 -12.67 8.97
N SER A 109 -10.54 -11.58 8.35
CA SER A 109 -10.81 -10.21 8.83
C SER A 109 -11.06 -9.28 7.65
N ALA A 110 -11.80 -8.20 7.88
CA ALA A 110 -11.99 -7.16 6.88
C ALA A 110 -10.64 -6.61 6.40
N PRO A 111 -10.45 -6.42 5.10
CA PRO A 111 -9.20 -5.86 4.57
C PRO A 111 -8.96 -4.43 5.07
N THR A 112 -7.70 -4.04 5.07
CA THR A 112 -7.27 -2.66 5.35
C THR A 112 -6.84 -2.03 4.03
N VAL A 113 -7.29 -0.80 3.75
CA VAL A 113 -6.89 -0.06 2.56
C VAL A 113 -5.93 1.05 2.97
N LEU A 114 -4.75 1.04 2.37
CA LEU A 114 -3.74 2.08 2.54
C LEU A 114 -3.79 3.02 1.33
N SER A 115 -3.74 4.32 1.60
CA SER A 115 -3.73 5.38 0.59
C SER A 115 -2.51 6.27 0.77
N GLY A 116 -1.97 6.77 -0.32
CA GLY A 116 -0.80 7.64 -0.29
C GLY A 116 -0.54 8.29 -1.64
N LYS A 117 0.64 8.86 -1.78
CA LYS A 117 1.11 9.51 -3.01
C LYS A 117 2.09 8.60 -3.74
N ILE A 118 2.06 8.62 -5.07
CA ILE A 118 2.97 7.83 -5.92
C ILE A 118 4.43 8.07 -5.51
N GLY A 119 5.19 6.98 -5.37
CA GLY A 119 6.60 7.03 -5.00
C GLY A 119 6.89 7.21 -3.50
N LEU A 120 5.88 7.38 -2.64
CA LEU A 120 6.07 7.37 -1.19
C LEU A 120 5.98 5.94 -0.62
N PRO A 121 6.67 5.65 0.48
CA PRO A 121 6.63 4.33 1.10
C PRO A 121 5.28 4.04 1.76
N TYR A 122 4.91 2.76 1.80
CA TYR A 122 3.86 2.24 2.68
C TYR A 122 4.41 1.13 3.56
N GLU A 123 3.77 0.94 4.69
CA GLU A 123 3.98 -0.15 5.62
C GLU A 123 2.62 -0.72 6.02
N SER A 124 2.51 -2.04 6.05
CA SER A 124 1.33 -2.77 6.50
C SER A 124 1.68 -3.66 7.68
N GLU A 125 0.70 -3.96 8.51
CA GLU A 125 0.85 -4.80 9.68
C GLU A 125 -0.17 -5.95 9.68
N ALA A 126 0.24 -7.08 10.25
CA ALA A 126 -0.65 -8.19 10.52
C ALA A 126 -1.66 -7.83 11.62
N LYS A 127 -2.89 -8.32 11.53
CA LYS A 127 -3.89 -8.20 12.58
C LYS A 127 -3.79 -9.36 13.57
N ALA A 128 -3.99 -9.07 14.86
CA ALA A 128 -4.26 -10.12 15.83
C ALA A 128 -5.68 -10.68 15.59
N ILE A 129 -5.77 -11.95 15.26
CA ILE A 129 -7.04 -12.66 15.01
C ILE A 129 -7.14 -13.81 16.02
N PRO A 130 -8.14 -13.80 16.93
CA PRO A 130 -8.27 -14.83 17.97
C PRO A 130 -8.31 -16.25 17.38
N GLY A 131 -7.51 -17.15 17.93
CA GLY A 131 -7.39 -18.53 17.47
C GLY A 131 -6.54 -18.74 16.21
N TRP A 132 -5.88 -17.70 15.71
CA TRP A 132 -5.03 -17.74 14.54
C TRP A 132 -3.67 -17.09 14.78
N PHE A 133 -2.63 -17.56 14.12
CA PHE A 133 -1.31 -16.93 14.09
C PHE A 133 -0.87 -16.69 12.64
N VAL A 134 0.00 -15.71 12.45
CA VAL A 134 0.57 -15.41 11.12
C VAL A 134 1.54 -16.51 10.74
N ALA A 135 1.17 -17.31 9.76
CA ALA A 135 2.02 -18.37 9.21
C ALA A 135 2.99 -17.83 8.17
N GLN A 136 2.55 -16.83 7.41
CA GLN A 136 3.39 -16.21 6.38
C GLN A 136 3.19 -14.69 6.36
N THR A 137 4.29 -13.96 6.59
CA THR A 137 4.35 -12.52 6.37
C THR A 137 4.70 -12.27 4.90
N PRO A 138 3.93 -11.42 4.21
CA PRO A 138 4.19 -11.13 2.80
C PRO A 138 5.49 -10.36 2.61
N SER A 139 6.24 -10.66 1.54
CA SER A 139 7.48 -9.96 1.21
C SER A 139 7.28 -8.48 0.87
N ASN A 140 6.05 -8.12 0.47
CA ASN A 140 5.63 -6.75 0.18
C ASN A 140 4.80 -6.12 1.31
N ALA A 141 5.02 -6.54 2.57
CA ALA A 141 4.42 -5.88 3.74
C ALA A 141 4.82 -4.39 3.81
N THR A 142 5.99 -4.06 3.31
CA THR A 142 6.47 -2.71 3.05
C THR A 142 6.76 -2.55 1.56
N GLY A 143 6.52 -1.35 1.04
CA GLY A 143 6.73 -1.09 -0.38
C GLY A 143 6.58 0.38 -0.71
N THR A 144 6.32 0.66 -1.98
CA THR A 144 6.16 2.02 -2.50
C THR A 144 4.82 2.11 -3.22
N PHE A 145 4.04 3.14 -2.91
CA PHE A 145 2.80 3.44 -3.61
C PHE A 145 3.05 3.69 -5.10
N SER A 146 2.18 3.14 -5.95
CA SER A 146 2.28 3.22 -7.41
C SER A 146 0.98 3.64 -8.08
N GLU A 147 0.99 3.78 -9.39
CA GLU A 147 -0.20 4.07 -10.20
C GLU A 147 -1.17 2.89 -10.30
N THR A 148 -0.68 1.68 -10.02
CA THR A 148 -1.48 0.45 -10.07
C THR A 148 -1.83 -0.04 -8.67
N ALA A 149 -3.04 -0.55 -8.50
CA ALA A 149 -3.48 -1.15 -7.24
C ALA A 149 -2.59 -2.35 -6.86
N GLN A 150 -2.28 -2.46 -5.58
CA GLN A 150 -1.41 -3.49 -5.02
C GLN A 150 -2.16 -4.26 -3.93
N GLU A 151 -1.81 -5.52 -3.76
CA GLU A 151 -2.33 -6.36 -2.68
C GLU A 151 -1.20 -6.86 -1.78
N VAL A 152 -1.45 -6.86 -0.49
CA VAL A 152 -0.60 -7.42 0.56
C VAL A 152 -1.42 -8.48 1.29
N ILE A 153 -0.97 -9.74 1.30
CA ILE A 153 -1.74 -10.85 1.86
C ILE A 153 -0.96 -11.46 3.03
N TYR A 154 -1.50 -11.31 4.24
CA TYR A 154 -1.04 -12.05 5.41
C TYR A 154 -1.77 -13.38 5.47
N VAL A 155 -1.01 -14.48 5.48
CA VAL A 155 -1.55 -15.83 5.57
C VAL A 155 -1.49 -16.31 7.00
N TYR A 156 -2.61 -16.85 7.49
CA TYR A 156 -2.78 -17.33 8.85
C TYR A 156 -3.04 -18.82 8.91
N GLU A 157 -2.62 -19.43 10.00
CA GLU A 157 -2.99 -20.78 10.40
C GLU A 157 -3.68 -20.79 11.77
N ARG A 158 -4.53 -21.78 12.01
CA ARG A 158 -5.16 -21.95 13.33
C ARG A 158 -4.11 -22.28 14.37
N SER A 159 -4.20 -21.63 15.51
CA SER A 159 -3.34 -21.90 16.66
C SER A 159 -3.66 -23.29 17.25
N ASP A 160 -2.67 -23.90 17.89
CA ASP A 160 -2.88 -25.11 18.67
C ASP A 160 -3.78 -24.79 19.87
N ALA A 161 -4.72 -25.69 20.13
CA ALA A 161 -5.62 -25.57 21.27
C ALA A 161 -4.96 -26.09 22.56
N ALA A 162 -5.49 -25.65 23.69
CA ALA A 162 -5.21 -26.32 24.94
C ALA A 162 -5.75 -27.75 24.88
N PRO A 163 -5.13 -28.69 25.58
CA PRO A 163 -5.54 -30.09 25.55
C PRO A 163 -6.93 -30.32 26.15
N VAL A 164 -7.64 -31.32 25.64
CA VAL A 164 -8.86 -31.84 26.22
C VAL A 164 -8.50 -33.17 26.93
N THR A 165 -8.65 -33.21 28.26
CA THR A 165 -8.36 -34.41 29.05
C THR A 165 -9.65 -35.20 29.28
N VAL A 166 -9.70 -36.43 28.78
CA VAL A 166 -10.83 -37.36 28.96
C VAL A 166 -10.50 -38.27 30.16
N LYS A 167 -11.32 -38.21 31.18
CA LYS A 167 -11.21 -39.02 32.42
C LYS A 167 -12.27 -40.10 32.44
N TYR A 168 -11.94 -41.21 33.11
CA TYR A 168 -12.79 -42.38 33.29
C TYR A 168 -12.81 -42.69 34.80
N GLU A 169 -13.90 -42.34 35.51
CA GLU A 169 -13.99 -42.33 36.96
C GLU A 169 -15.24 -43.10 37.40
N ASP A 170 -15.23 -43.64 38.65
CA ASP A 170 -16.42 -44.15 39.24
C ASP A 170 -17.29 -43.02 39.86
N THR A 171 -18.39 -43.35 40.50
CA THR A 171 -19.29 -42.39 41.15
C THR A 171 -18.65 -41.68 42.35
N GLU A 172 -17.54 -42.19 42.87
CA GLU A 172 -16.76 -41.60 43.97
C GLU A 172 -15.59 -40.76 43.48
N GLY A 173 -15.36 -40.71 42.13
CA GLY A 173 -14.29 -39.98 41.51
C GLY A 173 -12.94 -40.73 41.45
N ASN A 174 -12.95 -42.05 41.71
CA ASN A 174 -11.74 -42.85 41.60
C ASN A 174 -11.47 -43.17 40.13
N GLN A 175 -10.21 -42.98 39.71
CA GLN A 175 -9.80 -43.27 38.34
C GLN A 175 -9.85 -44.76 38.01
N LEU A 176 -10.59 -45.13 36.97
CA LEU A 176 -10.72 -46.52 36.50
C LEU A 176 -9.78 -46.88 35.37
N SER A 177 -9.36 -45.89 34.61
CA SER A 177 -8.43 -46.05 33.50
C SER A 177 -7.59 -44.80 33.30
N ALA A 178 -6.39 -44.93 32.71
CA ALA A 178 -5.55 -43.79 32.38
C ALA A 178 -6.33 -42.79 31.51
N PRO A 179 -6.24 -41.48 31.80
CA PRO A 179 -6.90 -40.47 31.03
C PRO A 179 -6.39 -40.46 29.60
N THR A 180 -7.22 -40.00 28.66
CA THR A 180 -6.85 -39.76 27.27
C THR A 180 -6.71 -38.27 27.03
N VAL A 181 -5.62 -37.83 26.43
CA VAL A 181 -5.42 -36.43 26.06
C VAL A 181 -5.67 -36.27 24.55
N LEU A 182 -6.58 -35.36 24.22
CA LEU A 182 -6.87 -34.99 22.84
C LEU A 182 -6.20 -33.65 22.53
N SER A 183 -5.60 -33.57 21.36
CA SER A 183 -4.96 -32.36 20.83
C SER A 183 -5.58 -31.97 19.49
N GLY A 184 -5.68 -30.69 19.24
CA GLY A 184 -6.26 -30.16 18.01
C GLY A 184 -5.99 -28.67 17.84
N LYS A 185 -6.67 -28.10 16.87
CA LYS A 185 -6.58 -26.67 16.57
C LYS A 185 -7.82 -25.95 17.12
N ILE A 186 -7.63 -24.72 17.61
CA ILE A 186 -8.71 -23.87 18.13
C ILE A 186 -9.85 -23.76 17.13
N GLY A 187 -11.09 -23.94 17.62
CA GLY A 187 -12.29 -23.85 16.80
C GLY A 187 -12.64 -25.10 15.99
N LEU A 188 -11.79 -26.13 15.97
CA LEU A 188 -12.14 -27.42 15.35
C LEU A 188 -12.91 -28.31 16.33
N PRO A 189 -13.80 -29.17 15.84
CA PRO A 189 -14.56 -30.08 16.69
C PRO A 189 -13.69 -31.22 17.22
N TYR A 190 -14.00 -31.70 18.41
CA TYR A 190 -13.57 -33.00 18.90
C TYR A 190 -14.76 -33.88 19.26
N THR A 191 -14.56 -35.17 19.16
CA THR A 191 -15.53 -36.19 19.56
C THR A 191 -14.78 -37.27 20.32
N ARG A 192 -15.33 -37.71 21.44
CA ARG A 192 -14.79 -38.84 22.19
C ARG A 192 -15.92 -39.73 22.66
N GLU A 193 -15.75 -41.03 22.43
CA GLU A 193 -16.63 -42.06 22.95
C GLU A 193 -16.11 -42.60 24.29
N ALA A 194 -17.02 -43.15 25.07
CA ALA A 194 -16.69 -43.83 26.33
C ALA A 194 -15.75 -45.02 26.07
N LYS A 195 -14.84 -45.27 27.00
CA LYS A 195 -13.95 -46.43 26.96
C LYS A 195 -14.65 -47.66 27.55
N ALA A 196 -14.59 -48.79 26.87
CA ALA A 196 -15.03 -50.05 27.48
C ALA A 196 -14.08 -50.46 28.61
N ILE A 197 -14.61 -50.65 29.80
CA ILE A 197 -13.87 -51.06 31.02
C ILE A 197 -14.52 -52.32 31.56
N ASN A 198 -13.74 -53.39 31.69
CA ASN A 198 -14.28 -54.69 32.08
C ASN A 198 -14.87 -54.64 33.51
N GLY A 199 -16.12 -55.13 33.66
CA GLY A 199 -16.87 -55.07 34.92
C GLY A 199 -17.50 -53.72 35.25
N TRP A 200 -17.49 -52.75 34.30
CA TRP A 200 -18.07 -51.43 34.45
C TRP A 200 -18.93 -51.05 33.27
N TYR A 201 -20.00 -50.30 33.49
CA TYR A 201 -20.81 -49.66 32.44
C TYR A 201 -20.86 -48.15 32.66
N VAL A 202 -21.07 -47.40 31.59
CA VAL A 202 -21.19 -45.93 31.65
C VAL A 202 -22.55 -45.61 32.28
N SER A 203 -22.54 -45.05 33.47
CA SER A 203 -23.74 -44.58 34.16
C SER A 203 -24.05 -43.13 33.79
N GLN A 204 -23.03 -42.33 33.47
CA GLN A 204 -23.22 -40.94 33.04
C GLN A 204 -22.29 -40.59 31.87
N THR A 205 -22.90 -40.21 30.77
CA THR A 205 -22.20 -39.65 29.62
C THR A 205 -22.09 -38.13 29.77
N PRO A 206 -20.90 -37.55 29.68
CA PRO A 206 -20.73 -36.10 29.80
C PRO A 206 -21.37 -35.34 28.61
N THR A 207 -21.97 -34.19 28.89
CA THR A 207 -22.59 -33.34 27.84
C THR A 207 -21.59 -32.78 26.87
N ASN A 208 -20.32 -32.70 27.23
CA ASN A 208 -19.21 -32.24 26.43
C ASN A 208 -18.33 -33.36 25.86
N ALA A 209 -18.88 -34.58 25.72
CA ALA A 209 -18.22 -35.68 24.99
C ALA A 209 -17.88 -35.28 23.52
N ASN A 210 -18.72 -34.42 22.98
CA ASN A 210 -18.50 -33.70 21.70
C ASN A 210 -18.40 -32.22 21.99
N GLY A 211 -17.37 -31.58 21.47
CA GLY A 211 -17.13 -30.16 21.74
C GLY A 211 -16.25 -29.51 20.69
N THR A 212 -15.76 -28.36 21.02
CA THR A 212 -14.85 -27.58 20.18
C THR A 212 -13.59 -27.25 20.95
N TYR A 213 -12.43 -27.49 20.34
CA TYR A 213 -11.14 -27.11 20.91
C TYR A 213 -11.06 -25.60 21.16
N SER A 214 -10.52 -25.22 22.33
CA SER A 214 -10.41 -23.83 22.77
C SER A 214 -9.01 -23.47 23.26
N GLU A 215 -8.82 -22.23 23.65
CA GLU A 215 -7.56 -21.75 24.26
C GLU A 215 -7.40 -22.24 25.70
N THR A 216 -8.48 -22.66 26.34
CA THR A 216 -8.47 -23.12 27.72
C THR A 216 -8.54 -24.65 27.82
N VAL A 217 -7.86 -25.20 28.82
CA VAL A 217 -7.91 -26.64 29.12
C VAL A 217 -9.36 -27.07 29.42
N GLN A 218 -9.76 -28.19 28.82
CA GLN A 218 -11.09 -28.78 28.96
C GLN A 218 -10.99 -30.19 29.54
N GLU A 219 -11.99 -30.57 30.30
CA GLU A 219 -12.11 -31.94 30.85
C GLU A 219 -13.43 -32.55 30.38
N VAL A 220 -13.37 -33.83 30.02
CA VAL A 220 -14.51 -34.68 29.65
C VAL A 220 -14.48 -35.85 30.63
N VAL A 221 -15.47 -35.98 31.52
CA VAL A 221 -15.50 -37.01 32.58
C VAL A 221 -16.62 -37.99 32.30
N TYR A 222 -16.27 -39.24 31.99
CA TYR A 222 -17.18 -40.37 31.94
C TYR A 222 -17.29 -41.00 33.30
N VAL A 223 -18.51 -41.13 33.85
CA VAL A 223 -18.77 -41.78 35.11
C VAL A 223 -19.28 -43.18 34.86
N TYR A 224 -18.76 -44.13 35.62
CA TYR A 224 -19.04 -45.55 35.49
C TYR A 224 -19.57 -46.12 36.83
N GLU A 225 -20.40 -47.13 36.70
CA GLU A 225 -20.87 -47.99 37.79
C GLU A 225 -20.51 -49.45 37.52
N ARG A 226 -20.38 -50.25 38.60
CA ARG A 226 -20.12 -51.68 38.47
C ARG A 226 -21.27 -52.38 37.79
N SER A 227 -20.95 -53.28 36.82
CA SER A 227 -21.93 -54.19 36.28
C SER A 227 -22.32 -55.20 37.35
N ASP A 228 -23.62 -55.41 37.55
CA ASP A 228 -24.11 -56.50 38.35
C ASP A 228 -23.62 -57.82 37.75
N ALA A 229 -23.15 -58.77 38.60
CA ALA A 229 -22.66 -60.08 38.21
C ALA A 229 -23.79 -61.05 37.87
#